data_2ee868f404c725e392305df6c40865ea
#
_entry.id   2ee868f404c725e392305df6c40865ea
#
_cell.length_a   1.000
_cell.length_b   1.000
_cell.length_c   1.000
_cell.angle_alpha   90.00
_cell.angle_beta   90.00
_cell.angle_gamma   90.00
#
_symmetry.space_group_name_H-M   'P 1'
#
loop_
_entity.id
_entity.type
_entity.pdbx_description
1 polymer ?
#
loop_
_entity_poly.entity_id
_entity_poly.type
_entity_poly.pdbx_seq_one_letter_code
_entity_poly.pdbx_strand_id
1 'polypeptide(L)'
;MKKTIILTPACVCFALNANAQRGSGRLSLGAGLLYRNGADLTLAYEHEVNYRHAWEFFANGYLQWTECASCGHICPESFWRNYRTYGLGVAYKPCVVRGRNHYGSLRIGASAGSDTERFLAGLHFGYEHNYVLRSGWTLYWQVKSDMMIKGADLLRTGIVLGVKLPIK
;
A
#
# COMPACT_ATOMS: atom_id res chain seq x y z
N MET A 1 -1.60 -33.81 -14.67
CA MET A 1 -1.38 -33.85 -13.20
C MET A 1 -1.33 -32.42 -12.70
N LYS A 2 -2.42 -31.95 -12.04
CA LYS A 2 -2.52 -30.59 -11.49
C LYS A 2 -1.79 -30.58 -10.13
N LYS A 3 -0.64 -29.94 -10.04
CA LYS A 3 0.03 -29.68 -8.75
C LYS A 3 -0.66 -28.50 -8.09
N THR A 4 -1.56 -28.76 -7.19
CA THR A 4 -2.14 -27.77 -6.28
C THR A 4 -1.04 -27.32 -5.33
N ILE A 5 -0.53 -26.11 -5.53
CA ILE A 5 0.40 -25.47 -4.58
C ILE A 5 -0.49 -24.95 -3.44
N ILE A 6 -0.57 -25.74 -2.38
CA ILE A 6 -1.12 -25.31 -1.09
C ILE A 6 -0.05 -24.41 -0.48
N LEU A 7 -0.16 -23.10 -0.75
CA LEU A 7 0.61 -22.10 -0.02
C LEU A 7 0.01 -22.03 1.38
N THR A 8 0.65 -22.71 2.31
CA THR A 8 0.23 -22.88 3.69
C THR A 8 0.02 -21.53 4.37
N PRO A 9 -1.08 -21.34 5.13
CA PRO A 9 -1.34 -20.14 5.94
C PRO A 9 -0.40 -19.97 7.14
N ALA A 10 0.72 -20.70 7.16
CA ALA A 10 1.71 -20.67 8.24
C ALA A 10 2.40 -19.30 8.40
N CYS A 11 2.53 -18.49 7.35
CA CYS A 11 3.13 -17.14 7.47
C CYS A 11 2.26 -16.14 8.23
N VAL A 12 0.93 -16.32 8.27
CA VAL A 12 0.04 -15.40 8.98
C VAL A 12 0.06 -15.66 10.49
N CYS A 13 0.28 -16.90 10.91
CA CYS A 13 0.32 -17.25 12.34
C CYS A 13 1.62 -16.84 13.04
N PHE A 14 2.73 -16.65 12.33
CA PHE A 14 3.98 -16.18 12.93
C PHE A 14 3.95 -14.71 13.33
N ALA A 15 3.15 -13.89 12.68
CA ALA A 15 3.00 -12.48 13.01
C ALA A 15 2.18 -12.21 14.28
N LEU A 16 1.35 -13.17 14.72
CA LEU A 16 0.44 -13.00 15.85
C LEU A 16 1.06 -13.38 17.20
N ASN A 17 2.23 -14.02 17.23
CA ASN A 17 2.90 -14.44 18.46
C ASN A 17 4.12 -13.59 18.87
N ALA A 18 4.37 -12.46 18.20
CA ALA A 18 5.34 -11.49 18.70
C ALA A 18 4.75 -10.84 19.94
N ASN A 19 5.21 -11.30 21.10
CA ASN A 19 4.82 -10.79 22.42
C ASN A 19 4.76 -9.27 22.43
N ALA A 20 3.55 -8.78 22.60
CA ALA A 20 3.17 -7.37 22.59
C ALA A 20 3.75 -6.62 23.78
N GLN A 21 5.00 -6.23 23.71
CA GLN A 21 5.48 -5.11 24.48
C GLN A 21 5.06 -3.81 23.76
N ARG A 22 3.88 -3.29 24.12
CA ARG A 22 3.39 -1.92 23.85
C ARG A 22 3.45 -1.44 22.39
N GLY A 23 3.18 -2.28 21.42
CA GLY A 23 2.96 -1.84 20.05
C GLY A 23 1.51 -1.39 19.84
N SER A 24 1.27 -0.14 19.46
CA SER A 24 -0.06 0.27 19.04
C SER A 24 -0.31 -0.19 17.60
N GLY A 25 -1.35 -1.01 17.41
CA GLY A 25 -1.83 -1.37 16.08
C GLY A 25 -2.64 -0.24 15.48
N ARG A 26 -2.53 -0.03 14.17
CA ARG A 26 -3.35 0.92 13.41
C ARG A 26 -3.83 0.27 12.12
N LEU A 27 -5.11 0.47 11.82
CA LEU A 27 -5.66 0.16 10.50
C LEU A 27 -5.59 1.42 9.65
N SER A 28 -5.04 1.35 8.46
CA SER A 28 -4.94 2.48 7.55
C SER A 28 -5.69 2.22 6.25
N LEU A 29 -6.35 3.26 5.75
CA LEU A 29 -6.97 3.30 4.45
C LEU A 29 -6.43 4.51 3.70
N GLY A 30 -5.93 4.29 2.48
CA GLY A 30 -5.40 5.34 1.63
C GLY A 30 -5.88 5.21 0.20
N ALA A 31 -6.11 6.35 -0.44
CA ALA A 31 -6.41 6.44 -1.85
C ALA A 31 -5.46 7.45 -2.50
N GLY A 32 -5.02 7.18 -3.70
CA GLY A 32 -4.04 8.01 -4.38
C GLY A 32 -4.21 8.08 -5.88
N LEU A 33 -3.60 9.11 -6.43
CA LEU A 33 -3.46 9.29 -7.87
C LEU A 33 -2.00 9.13 -8.24
N LEU A 34 -1.78 8.31 -9.24
CA LEU A 34 -0.46 7.97 -9.75
C LEU A 34 -0.28 8.54 -11.15
N TYR A 35 0.97 8.82 -11.48
CA TYR A 35 1.36 9.26 -12.82
C TYR A 35 0.85 8.28 -13.89
N ARG A 36 0.51 8.76 -15.08
CA ARG A 36 -0.08 8.02 -16.20
C ARG A 36 -1.49 7.47 -15.92
N ASN A 37 -2.36 8.32 -15.40
CA ASN A 37 -3.77 7.99 -15.22
C ASN A 37 -4.00 6.75 -14.34
N GLY A 38 -3.24 6.62 -13.26
CA GLY A 38 -3.36 5.55 -12.29
C GLY A 38 -4.09 5.99 -11.02
N ALA A 39 -4.94 5.13 -10.49
CA ALA A 39 -5.48 5.23 -9.15
C ALA A 39 -5.02 4.05 -8.29
N ASP A 40 -4.84 4.33 -7.02
CA ASP A 40 -4.35 3.38 -6.03
C ASP A 40 -5.26 3.40 -4.81
N LEU A 41 -5.59 2.22 -4.34
CA LEU A 41 -6.31 2.02 -3.07
C LEU A 41 -5.48 1.07 -2.22
N THR A 42 -5.13 1.51 -1.02
CA THR A 42 -4.34 0.71 -0.08
C THR A 42 -5.09 0.56 1.24
N LEU A 43 -5.25 -0.68 1.67
CA LEU A 43 -5.68 -1.05 3.00
C LEU A 43 -4.48 -1.67 3.71
N ALA A 44 -4.14 -1.19 4.91
CA ALA A 44 -3.00 -1.74 5.62
C ALA A 44 -3.21 -1.82 7.14
N TYR A 45 -2.54 -2.79 7.73
CA TYR A 45 -2.35 -2.91 9.16
C TYR A 45 -0.92 -2.50 9.50
N GLU A 46 -0.77 -1.51 10.37
CA GLU A 46 0.50 -0.98 10.84
C GLU A 46 0.72 -1.36 12.30
N HIS A 47 1.83 -1.99 12.59
CA HIS A 47 2.26 -2.36 13.94
C HIS A 47 3.47 -1.51 14.32
N GLU A 48 3.28 -0.59 15.27
CA GLU A 48 4.35 0.26 15.80
C GLU A 48 5.22 -0.56 16.76
N VAL A 49 6.52 -0.65 16.49
CA VAL A 49 7.47 -1.42 17.32
C VAL A 49 8.07 -0.53 18.39
N ASN A 50 8.89 0.43 18.00
CA ASN A 50 9.59 1.35 18.92
C ASN A 50 9.74 2.71 18.27
N TYR A 51 9.63 3.79 19.07
CA TYR A 51 9.92 5.17 18.64
C TYR A 51 9.29 5.57 17.30
N ARG A 52 8.04 5.14 17.05
CA ARG A 52 7.30 5.36 15.82
C ARG A 52 7.86 4.65 14.57
N HIS A 53 8.77 3.70 14.75
CA HIS A 53 9.10 2.75 13.70
C HIS A 53 7.97 1.72 13.61
N ALA A 54 7.57 1.35 12.42
CA ALA A 54 6.46 0.43 12.24
C ALA A 54 6.73 -0.61 11.15
N TRP A 55 6.09 -1.75 11.30
CA TRP A 55 5.88 -2.72 10.22
C TRP A 55 4.48 -2.53 9.68
N GLU A 56 4.35 -2.51 8.37
CA GLU A 56 3.09 -2.39 7.66
C GLU A 56 2.84 -3.64 6.83
N PHE A 57 1.67 -4.25 7.02
CA PHE A 57 1.14 -5.31 6.17
C PHE A 57 0.02 -4.68 5.34
N PHE A 58 0.13 -4.73 4.02
CA PHE A 58 -0.80 -4.00 3.18
C PHE A 58 -1.37 -4.85 2.05
N ALA A 59 -2.63 -4.55 1.70
CA ALA A 59 -3.27 -4.95 0.47
C ALA A 59 -3.41 -3.72 -0.42
N ASN A 60 -3.03 -3.84 -1.67
CA ASN A 60 -3.04 -2.76 -2.62
C ASN A 60 -3.82 -3.15 -3.86
N GLY A 61 -4.70 -2.26 -4.29
CA GLY A 61 -5.41 -2.32 -5.56
C GLY A 61 -4.99 -1.15 -6.44
N TYR A 62 -4.54 -1.43 -7.65
CA TYR A 62 -4.17 -0.42 -8.62
C TYR A 62 -5.03 -0.55 -9.86
N LEU A 63 -5.45 0.59 -10.39
CA LEU A 63 -6.23 0.73 -11.60
C LEU A 63 -5.57 1.80 -12.48
N GLN A 64 -5.32 1.46 -13.73
CA GLN A 64 -4.85 2.43 -14.72
C GLN A 64 -5.88 2.52 -15.84
N TRP A 65 -6.29 3.72 -16.21
CA TRP A 65 -7.20 3.96 -17.33
C TRP A 65 -6.48 4.58 -18.51
N THR A 66 -6.90 4.15 -19.70
CA THR A 66 -6.42 4.68 -20.96
C THR A 66 -7.51 5.50 -21.63
N GLU A 67 -7.13 6.50 -22.40
CA GLU A 67 -8.07 7.23 -23.23
C GLU A 67 -8.63 6.33 -24.33
N CYS A 68 -9.90 6.53 -24.66
CA CYS A 68 -10.56 5.81 -25.73
C CYS A 68 -9.96 6.24 -27.08
N ALA A 69 -9.55 5.28 -27.89
CA ALA A 69 -8.94 5.55 -29.20
C ALA A 69 -9.89 6.27 -30.19
N SER A 70 -11.20 6.17 -29.99
CA SER A 70 -12.22 6.76 -30.88
C SER A 70 -12.66 8.17 -30.48
N CYS A 71 -12.63 8.51 -29.18
CA CYS A 71 -13.13 9.82 -28.70
C CYS A 71 -12.08 10.68 -27.99
N GLY A 72 -10.89 10.15 -27.69
CA GLY A 72 -9.81 10.84 -27.00
C GLY A 72 -10.11 11.17 -25.53
N HIS A 73 -11.21 10.65 -24.97
CA HIS A 73 -11.63 10.88 -23.60
C HIS A 73 -11.76 9.57 -22.81
N ILE A 74 -11.80 9.67 -21.48
CA ILE A 74 -12.06 8.52 -20.61
C ILE A 74 -13.57 8.23 -20.65
N CYS A 75 -13.97 7.18 -21.38
CA CYS A 75 -15.34 6.70 -21.45
C CYS A 75 -15.59 5.63 -20.37
N PRO A 76 -16.87 5.38 -20.00
CA PRO A 76 -17.21 4.27 -19.09
C PRO A 76 -16.65 2.91 -19.55
N GLU A 77 -16.66 2.65 -20.86
CA GLU A 77 -16.09 1.42 -21.42
C GLU A 77 -14.57 1.34 -21.27
N SER A 78 -13.86 2.46 -21.51
CA SER A 78 -12.42 2.53 -21.32
C SER A 78 -12.05 2.43 -19.86
N PHE A 79 -12.88 2.99 -18.95
CA PHE A 79 -12.67 2.90 -17.51
C PHE A 79 -12.78 1.45 -16.99
N TRP A 80 -13.69 0.64 -17.48
CA TRP A 80 -13.89 -0.74 -17.02
C TRP A 80 -13.00 -1.78 -17.70
N ARG A 81 -12.41 -1.49 -18.85
CA ARG A 81 -11.45 -2.34 -19.57
C ARG A 81 -10.00 -2.13 -19.18
N ASN A 82 -9.74 -1.50 -18.07
CA ASN A 82 -8.45 -1.02 -17.66
C ASN A 82 -7.53 -2.09 -17.10
N TYR A 83 -6.23 -1.79 -17.16
CA TYR A 83 -5.21 -2.56 -16.47
C TYR A 83 -5.40 -2.47 -14.96
N ARG A 84 -5.52 -3.62 -14.31
CA ARG A 84 -5.74 -3.73 -12.87
C ARG A 84 -4.72 -4.65 -12.26
N THR A 85 -4.25 -4.29 -11.05
CA THR A 85 -3.40 -5.18 -10.29
C THR A 85 -3.83 -5.22 -8.85
N TYR A 86 -3.67 -6.37 -8.23
CA TYR A 86 -3.92 -6.59 -6.81
C TYR A 86 -2.66 -7.17 -6.20
N GLY A 87 -2.29 -6.71 -5.03
CA GLY A 87 -1.09 -7.16 -4.35
C GLY A 87 -1.23 -7.18 -2.85
N LEU A 88 -0.48 -8.06 -2.23
CA LEU A 88 -0.25 -8.09 -0.79
C LEU A 88 1.23 -7.85 -0.54
N GLY A 89 1.55 -7.11 0.48
CA GLY A 89 2.93 -6.76 0.76
C GLY A 89 3.22 -6.45 2.21
N VAL A 90 4.50 -6.27 2.45
CA VAL A 90 5.05 -5.88 3.75
C VAL A 90 5.99 -4.71 3.53
N ALA A 91 5.92 -3.71 4.39
CA ALA A 91 6.83 -2.58 4.38
C ALA A 91 7.35 -2.28 5.78
N TYR A 92 8.58 -1.84 5.86
CA TYR A 92 9.16 -1.25 7.05
C TYR A 92 9.12 0.26 6.95
N LYS A 93 8.72 0.92 8.05
CA LYS A 93 8.52 2.37 8.11
C LYS A 93 9.38 2.98 9.21
N PRO A 94 10.68 3.25 8.95
CA PRO A 94 11.52 3.99 9.90
C PRO A 94 11.04 5.44 10.00
N CYS A 95 10.84 5.90 11.23
CA CYS A 95 10.48 7.28 11.52
C CYS A 95 11.72 8.18 11.41
N VAL A 96 11.69 9.17 10.53
CA VAL A 96 12.81 10.10 10.25
C VAL A 96 12.54 11.52 10.73
N VAL A 97 11.28 11.91 10.87
CA VAL A 97 10.88 13.22 11.39
C VAL A 97 9.97 13.02 12.59
N ARG A 98 10.22 13.75 13.67
CA ARG A 98 9.42 13.67 14.89
C ARG A 98 9.02 15.05 15.37
N GLY A 99 7.72 15.25 15.55
CA GLY A 99 7.14 16.43 16.18
C GLY A 99 6.12 16.03 17.24
N ARG A 100 5.53 17.01 17.89
CA ARG A 100 4.55 16.79 18.97
C ARG A 100 3.29 16.06 18.48
N ASN A 101 2.72 16.54 17.35
CA ASN A 101 1.47 16.04 16.80
C ASN A 101 1.64 15.51 15.37
N HIS A 102 2.86 15.41 14.87
CA HIS A 102 3.16 14.93 13.53
C HIS A 102 4.45 14.11 13.53
N TYR A 103 4.58 13.23 12.56
CA TYR A 103 5.81 12.48 12.31
C TYR A 103 5.91 12.07 10.85
N GLY A 104 7.12 11.94 10.36
CA GLY A 104 7.41 11.48 9.00
C GLY A 104 8.18 10.18 9.01
N SER A 105 7.81 9.27 8.13
CA SER A 105 8.45 7.97 7.98
C SER A 105 8.82 7.71 6.52
N LEU A 106 9.97 7.10 6.30
CA LEU A 106 10.24 6.47 5.02
C LEU A 106 9.45 5.16 4.95
N ARG A 107 9.05 4.76 3.76
CA ARG A 107 8.38 3.48 3.51
C ARG A 107 9.23 2.67 2.55
N ILE A 108 9.66 1.49 2.96
CA ILE A 108 10.45 0.57 2.15
C ILE A 108 9.80 -0.79 2.26
N GLY A 109 9.39 -1.37 1.14
CA GLY A 109 8.61 -2.60 1.17
C GLY A 109 8.71 -3.41 -0.10
N ALA A 110 8.08 -4.57 -0.04
CA ALA A 110 7.92 -5.46 -1.18
C ALA A 110 6.52 -6.05 -1.19
N SER A 111 6.02 -6.37 -2.37
CA SER A 111 4.73 -7.02 -2.55
C SER A 111 4.78 -8.12 -3.60
N ALA A 112 3.78 -8.98 -3.51
CA ALA A 112 3.47 -9.98 -4.52
C ALA A 112 1.99 -9.88 -4.86
N GLY A 113 1.66 -10.05 -6.13
CA GLY A 113 0.29 -9.89 -6.60
C GLY A 113 0.07 -10.45 -7.99
N SER A 114 -1.00 -9.98 -8.62
CA SER A 114 -1.39 -10.41 -9.97
C SER A 114 -2.13 -9.29 -10.69
N ASP A 115 -2.07 -9.31 -12.01
CA ASP A 115 -2.92 -8.52 -12.92
C ASP A 115 -4.07 -9.34 -13.49
N THR A 116 -4.43 -10.46 -12.85
CA THR A 116 -5.37 -11.49 -13.29
C THR A 116 -4.82 -12.52 -14.29
N GLU A 117 -3.81 -12.16 -15.04
CA GLU A 117 -3.17 -13.06 -16.04
C GLU A 117 -1.78 -13.53 -15.59
N ARG A 118 -1.04 -12.67 -14.91
CA ARG A 118 0.38 -12.90 -14.57
C ARG A 118 0.64 -12.60 -13.10
N PHE A 119 1.62 -13.32 -12.55
CA PHE A 119 2.17 -13.00 -11.25
C PHE A 119 3.08 -11.78 -11.35
N LEU A 120 2.91 -10.84 -10.43
CA LEU A 120 3.66 -9.62 -10.30
C LEU A 120 4.40 -9.58 -8.97
N ALA A 121 5.60 -9.02 -8.98
CA ALA A 121 6.32 -8.66 -7.78
C ALA A 121 6.64 -7.16 -7.81
N GLY A 122 6.63 -6.51 -6.66
CA GLY A 122 6.88 -5.08 -6.56
C GLY A 122 7.77 -4.70 -5.40
N LEU A 123 8.57 -3.65 -5.60
CA LEU A 123 9.30 -2.95 -4.56
C LEU A 123 8.63 -1.59 -4.36
N HIS A 124 8.47 -1.20 -3.10
CA HIS A 124 7.77 0.01 -2.70
C HIS A 124 8.69 0.94 -1.94
N PHE A 125 8.77 2.17 -2.41
CA PHE A 125 9.52 3.24 -1.78
C PHE A 125 8.62 4.46 -1.60
N GLY A 126 8.79 5.18 -0.51
CA GLY A 126 8.01 6.40 -0.30
C GLY A 126 8.40 7.15 0.95
N TYR A 127 7.81 8.33 1.06
CA TYR A 127 7.82 9.14 2.28
C TYR A 127 6.38 9.40 2.68
N GLU A 128 6.06 9.13 3.93
CA GLU A 128 4.75 9.33 4.52
C GLU A 128 4.84 10.34 5.66
N HIS A 129 3.97 11.34 5.65
CA HIS A 129 3.86 12.31 6.72
C HIS A 129 2.51 12.18 7.41
N ASN A 130 2.53 12.10 8.72
CA ASN A 130 1.39 11.76 9.58
C ASN A 130 1.07 12.91 10.53
N TYR A 131 -0.22 13.24 10.66
CA TYR A 131 -0.76 14.21 11.60
C TYR A 131 -1.71 13.52 12.57
N VAL A 132 -1.34 13.47 13.83
CA VAL A 132 -2.13 12.83 14.90
C VAL A 132 -3.16 13.82 15.43
N LEU A 133 -4.44 13.47 15.29
CA LEU A 133 -5.56 14.26 15.81
C LEU A 133 -5.79 13.97 17.30
N ARG A 134 -6.49 14.88 17.97
CA ARG A 134 -6.86 14.71 19.39
C ARG A 134 -7.76 13.49 19.64
N SER A 135 -8.51 13.05 18.63
CA SER A 135 -9.33 11.84 18.66
C SER A 135 -8.53 10.54 18.64
N GLY A 136 -7.22 10.60 18.44
CA GLY A 136 -6.35 9.44 18.24
C GLY A 136 -6.24 8.98 16.77
N TRP A 137 -7.09 9.48 15.88
CA TRP A 137 -6.97 9.24 14.44
C TRP A 137 -5.74 9.93 13.88
N THR A 138 -5.19 9.40 12.81
CA THR A 138 -4.05 10.01 12.13
C THR A 138 -4.40 10.23 10.66
N LEU A 139 -4.31 11.47 10.19
CA LEU A 139 -4.35 11.78 8.78
C LEU A 139 -2.94 11.66 8.22
N TYR A 140 -2.81 11.14 7.00
CA TYR A 140 -1.51 11.08 6.35
C TYR A 140 -1.57 11.42 4.87
N TRP A 141 -0.45 11.92 4.39
CA TRP A 141 -0.14 11.96 2.97
C TRP A 141 1.16 11.22 2.72
N GLN A 142 1.26 10.62 1.56
CA GLN A 142 2.41 9.83 1.16
C GLN A 142 2.78 10.14 -0.29
N VAL A 143 4.05 10.40 -0.54
CA VAL A 143 4.63 10.30 -1.88
C VAL A 143 5.23 8.92 -2.01
N LYS A 144 4.82 8.18 -3.02
CA LYS A 144 5.30 6.81 -3.24
C LYS A 144 5.81 6.61 -4.65
N SER A 145 6.71 5.66 -4.79
CA SER A 145 7.20 5.16 -6.07
C SER A 145 7.32 3.65 -5.97
N ASP A 146 6.51 2.96 -6.75
CA ASP A 146 6.45 1.51 -6.78
C ASP A 146 7.12 1.02 -8.07
N MET A 147 8.07 0.10 -7.95
CA MET A 147 8.71 -0.58 -9.06
C MET A 147 8.09 -1.96 -9.22
N MET A 148 7.39 -2.21 -10.33
CA MET A 148 6.71 -3.47 -10.60
C MET A 148 7.50 -4.31 -11.59
N ILE A 149 7.80 -5.55 -11.22
CA ILE A 149 8.47 -6.52 -12.07
C ILE A 149 7.41 -7.32 -12.82
N LYS A 150 7.55 -7.44 -14.15
CA LYS A 150 6.62 -8.11 -15.07
C LYS A 150 5.25 -7.43 -15.24
N GLY A 151 5.07 -6.21 -14.75
CA GLY A 151 3.86 -5.41 -14.99
C GLY A 151 3.91 -4.66 -16.32
N ALA A 152 2.76 -4.14 -16.77
CA ALA A 152 2.69 -3.22 -17.90
C ALA A 152 3.41 -1.89 -17.58
N ASP A 153 3.36 -1.46 -16.32
CA ASP A 153 4.05 -0.28 -15.82
C ASP A 153 5.19 -0.67 -14.89
N LEU A 154 6.41 -0.36 -15.30
CA LEU A 154 7.59 -0.61 -14.48
C LEU A 154 7.62 0.29 -13.24
N LEU A 155 7.22 1.56 -13.38
CA LEU A 155 7.32 2.56 -12.33
C LEU A 155 5.97 3.27 -12.13
N ARG A 156 5.48 3.28 -10.90
CA ARG A 156 4.24 3.90 -10.47
C ARG A 156 4.51 4.92 -9.38
N THR A 157 4.58 6.17 -9.75
CA THR A 157 4.87 7.27 -8.82
C THR A 157 3.63 8.14 -8.63
N GLY A 158 3.35 8.55 -7.40
CA GLY A 158 2.21 9.41 -7.12
C GLY A 158 2.06 9.81 -5.68
N ILE A 159 0.89 10.38 -5.39
CA ILE A 159 0.52 10.87 -4.07
C ILE A 159 -0.69 10.11 -3.57
N VAL A 160 -0.63 9.67 -2.33
CA VAL A 160 -1.70 8.99 -1.60
C VAL A 160 -2.09 9.85 -0.39
N LEU A 161 -3.38 9.97 -0.15
CA LEU A 161 -3.95 10.55 1.05
C LEU A 161 -4.71 9.47 1.80
N GLY A 162 -4.70 9.51 3.12
CA GLY A 162 -5.39 8.49 3.88
C GLY A 162 -5.56 8.80 5.37
N VAL A 163 -6.19 7.86 6.03
CA VAL A 163 -6.50 7.91 7.45
C VAL A 163 -6.06 6.62 8.13
N LYS A 164 -5.58 6.74 9.37
CA LYS A 164 -5.24 5.61 10.24
C LYS A 164 -6.10 5.64 11.49
N LEU A 165 -6.66 4.49 11.80
CA LEU A 165 -7.50 4.25 12.95
C LEU A 165 -6.72 3.44 13.99
N PRO A 166 -6.62 3.87 15.26
CA PRO A 166 -5.99 3.08 16.30
C PRO A 166 -6.84 1.84 16.60
N ILE A 167 -6.21 0.68 16.65
CA ILE A 167 -6.81 -0.56 17.12
C ILE A 167 -6.36 -0.75 18.57
N LYS A 168 -7.32 -0.88 19.47
CA LYS A 168 -7.08 -1.14 20.89
C LYS A 168 -6.99 -2.64 21.16
#